data_7b15e7a0efc6d9393415cdb7cd7c9ba7
#
_entry.id   7b15e7a0efc6d9393415cdb7cd7c9ba7
#
_cell.length_a   1.000
_cell.length_b   1.000
_cell.length_c   1.000
_cell.angle_alpha   90.00
_cell.angle_beta   90.00
_cell.angle_gamma   90.00
#
_symmetry.space_group_name_H-M   'P 1'
#
loop_
_entity.id
_entity.type
_entity.pdbx_description
1 polymer ?
#
loop_
_entity_poly.entity_id
_entity_poly.type
_entity_poly.pdbx_seq_one_letter_code
_entity_poly.pdbx_strand_id
1 'polypeptide(L)'
;MSVSDNDWRHHGVKVVSGQHLDINTPQTEGMNRAAAINRATAGAEKLWAGTVEIHPDAKTGVHHHGDLESIIYIISGKARMRWGETLEFVCEAGPGDFIFIPPYVPHQEINASTDEPLHCVLVRSNQEPVVVNLDIPVVEDPEGLYWVDPIHANPEA
;
A
#
# COMPACT_ATOMS: atom_id res chain seq x y z
N MET A 1 -25.98 -19.33 -7.10
CA MET A 1 -26.12 -20.52 -6.24
C MET A 1 -26.16 -20.08 -4.79
N SER A 2 -27.05 -20.68 -4.05
CA SER A 2 -27.17 -20.36 -2.63
C SER A 2 -26.10 -21.03 -1.81
N VAL A 3 -25.43 -20.29 -0.92
CA VAL A 3 -24.49 -20.85 0.05
C VAL A 3 -25.20 -21.81 1.01
N SER A 4 -26.54 -21.72 1.10
CA SER A 4 -27.33 -22.63 1.93
C SER A 4 -27.28 -24.08 1.47
N ASP A 5 -26.82 -24.35 0.26
CA ASP A 5 -26.59 -25.71 -0.21
C ASP A 5 -25.39 -26.37 0.49
N ASN A 6 -24.71 -25.63 1.36
CA ASN A 6 -23.65 -26.09 2.26
C ASN A 6 -22.48 -26.78 1.57
N ASP A 7 -22.19 -26.40 0.34
CA ASP A 7 -20.99 -26.88 -0.35
C ASP A 7 -19.75 -26.13 0.15
N TRP A 8 -19.48 -26.28 1.45
CA TRP A 8 -18.36 -25.62 2.10
C TRP A 8 -17.00 -26.10 1.59
N ARG A 9 -16.95 -27.24 0.91
CA ARG A 9 -15.72 -27.71 0.27
C ARG A 9 -15.27 -26.76 -0.84
N HIS A 10 -16.20 -26.29 -1.65
CA HIS A 10 -15.91 -25.45 -2.83
C HIS A 10 -16.17 -23.98 -2.59
N HIS A 11 -16.97 -23.66 -1.59
CA HIS A 11 -17.37 -22.25 -1.31
C HIS A 11 -16.94 -21.80 0.09
N GLY A 12 -15.99 -22.48 0.70
CA GLY A 12 -15.48 -22.13 2.02
C GLY A 12 -14.19 -21.35 1.98
N VAL A 13 -13.32 -21.67 2.92
CA VAL A 13 -12.01 -21.03 3.06
C VAL A 13 -11.12 -21.37 1.87
N LYS A 14 -10.38 -20.40 1.40
CA LYS A 14 -9.43 -20.56 0.29
C LYS A 14 -8.05 -20.11 0.71
N VAL A 15 -7.05 -20.84 0.25
CA VAL A 15 -5.64 -20.47 0.39
C VAL A 15 -5.11 -20.13 -1.00
N VAL A 16 -4.55 -18.95 -1.14
CA VAL A 16 -3.80 -18.58 -2.35
C VAL A 16 -2.32 -18.69 -2.02
N SER A 17 -1.63 -19.59 -2.72
CA SER A 17 -0.21 -19.81 -2.49
C SER A 17 0.60 -18.57 -2.86
N GLY A 18 1.59 -18.23 -2.04
CA GLY A 18 2.52 -17.16 -2.35
C GLY A 18 3.35 -17.37 -3.61
N GLN A 19 3.37 -18.61 -4.14
CA GLN A 19 4.02 -18.93 -5.41
C GLN A 19 3.12 -18.72 -6.63
N HIS A 20 1.85 -18.45 -6.42
CA HIS A 20 0.84 -18.32 -7.48
C HIS A 20 0.09 -16.99 -7.40
N LEU A 21 0.76 -15.94 -6.96
CA LEU A 21 0.17 -14.61 -6.95
C LEU A 21 0.01 -14.10 -8.38
N ASP A 22 -1.03 -13.31 -8.59
CA ASP A 22 -1.36 -12.80 -9.91
C ASP A 22 -0.62 -11.49 -10.17
N ILE A 23 0.36 -11.52 -11.07
CA ILE A 23 1.11 -10.32 -11.46
C ILE A 23 0.38 -9.49 -12.52
N ASN A 24 -0.71 -10.00 -13.07
CA ASN A 24 -1.55 -9.27 -14.02
C ASN A 24 -2.49 -8.32 -13.28
N THR A 25 -1.93 -7.35 -12.63
CA THR A 25 -2.63 -6.32 -11.85
C THR A 25 -2.01 -4.96 -12.19
N PRO A 26 -2.76 -3.84 -12.03
CA PRO A 26 -2.20 -2.53 -12.34
C PRO A 26 -0.91 -2.26 -11.58
N GLN A 27 0.08 -1.77 -12.31
CA GLN A 27 1.41 -1.50 -11.79
C GLN A 27 1.66 0.00 -11.68
N THR A 28 2.58 0.36 -10.81
CA THR A 28 3.08 1.72 -10.66
C THR A 28 4.58 1.70 -10.89
N GLU A 29 5.11 2.71 -11.56
CA GLU A 29 6.54 2.79 -11.81
C GLU A 29 7.34 2.78 -10.50
N GLY A 30 8.40 1.99 -10.46
CA GLY A 30 9.26 1.84 -9.29
C GLY A 30 8.81 0.78 -8.32
N MET A 31 7.68 0.10 -8.58
CA MET A 31 7.21 -0.98 -7.72
C MET A 31 6.60 -2.13 -8.52
N ASN A 32 6.59 -3.31 -7.91
CA ASN A 32 5.94 -4.51 -8.46
C ASN A 32 4.83 -4.95 -7.51
N ARG A 33 3.62 -5.10 -8.05
CA ARG A 33 2.47 -5.61 -7.30
C ARG A 33 2.11 -7.00 -7.78
N ALA A 34 1.65 -7.83 -6.83
CA ALA A 34 1.08 -9.12 -7.14
C ALA A 34 -0.19 -9.30 -6.31
N ALA A 35 -1.31 -9.59 -6.96
CA ALA A 35 -2.57 -9.79 -6.27
C ALA A 35 -2.60 -11.19 -5.64
N ALA A 36 -2.94 -11.24 -4.37
CA ALA A 36 -3.14 -12.49 -3.65
C ALA A 36 -4.64 -12.80 -3.51
N ILE A 37 -5.39 -11.87 -2.95
CA ILE A 37 -6.83 -12.02 -2.73
C ILE A 37 -7.55 -10.93 -3.53
N ASN A 38 -8.32 -11.35 -4.50
CA ASN A 38 -9.21 -10.48 -5.24
C ASN A 38 -10.36 -11.32 -5.81
N ARG A 39 -11.19 -10.72 -6.66
CA ARG A 39 -12.32 -11.44 -7.25
C ARG A 39 -11.85 -12.63 -8.09
N ALA A 40 -10.81 -12.45 -8.88
CA ALA A 40 -10.33 -13.48 -9.80
C ALA A 40 -9.68 -14.64 -9.07
N THR A 41 -8.92 -14.39 -8.01
CA THR A 41 -8.18 -15.43 -7.28
C THR A 41 -9.03 -16.16 -6.25
N ALA A 42 -9.90 -15.45 -5.55
CA ALA A 42 -10.60 -15.98 -4.38
C ALA A 42 -12.10 -15.70 -4.38
N GLY A 43 -12.61 -14.97 -5.34
CA GLY A 43 -14.01 -14.55 -5.35
C GLY A 43 -14.34 -13.47 -4.31
N ALA A 44 -13.33 -12.72 -3.87
CA ALA A 44 -13.53 -11.65 -2.91
C ALA A 44 -14.34 -10.51 -3.54
N GLU A 45 -15.29 -9.99 -2.81
CA GLU A 45 -16.15 -8.93 -3.31
C GLU A 45 -15.79 -7.55 -2.76
N LYS A 46 -15.23 -7.51 -1.55
CA LYS A 46 -14.98 -6.26 -0.83
C LYS A 46 -13.50 -5.96 -0.62
N LEU A 47 -12.67 -7.00 -0.53
CA LEU A 47 -11.26 -6.84 -0.18
C LEU A 47 -10.36 -7.16 -1.34
N TRP A 48 -9.30 -6.40 -1.45
CA TRP A 48 -8.15 -6.71 -2.30
C TRP A 48 -6.93 -6.79 -1.39
N ALA A 49 -6.12 -7.81 -1.55
CA ALA A 49 -4.86 -7.94 -0.81
C ALA A 49 -3.78 -8.49 -1.73
N GLY A 50 -2.58 -8.00 -1.56
CA GLY A 50 -1.46 -8.46 -2.36
C GLY A 50 -0.14 -8.04 -1.77
N THR A 51 0.93 -8.33 -2.50
CA THR A 51 2.29 -7.93 -2.13
C THR A 51 2.74 -6.78 -3.00
N VAL A 52 3.62 -5.97 -2.46
CA VAL A 52 4.26 -4.86 -3.15
C VAL A 52 5.75 -4.90 -2.85
N GLU A 53 6.55 -4.82 -3.90
CA GLU A 53 7.99 -4.59 -3.79
C GLU A 53 8.29 -3.22 -4.37
N ILE A 54 8.92 -2.36 -3.59
CA ILE A 54 9.37 -1.05 -4.04
C ILE A 54 10.89 -1.12 -4.21
N HIS A 55 11.36 -0.80 -5.40
CA HIS A 55 12.78 -0.90 -5.74
C HIS A 55 13.62 0.06 -4.89
N PRO A 56 14.91 -0.25 -4.69
CA PRO A 56 15.80 0.66 -3.96
C PRO A 56 15.75 2.07 -4.55
N ASP A 57 15.74 3.07 -3.67
CA ASP A 57 15.72 4.48 -4.04
C ASP A 57 14.51 4.91 -4.88
N ALA A 58 13.48 4.08 -4.98
CA ALA A 58 12.29 4.39 -5.75
C ALA A 58 11.24 5.13 -4.93
N LYS A 59 10.44 5.91 -5.62
CA LYS A 59 9.30 6.62 -5.04
C LYS A 59 8.20 6.73 -6.09
N THR A 60 6.96 6.72 -5.62
CA THR A 60 5.80 6.91 -6.51
C THR A 60 5.59 8.38 -6.83
N GLY A 61 4.75 8.65 -7.82
CA GLY A 61 4.13 9.96 -7.96
C GLY A 61 3.15 10.22 -6.82
N VAL A 62 2.67 11.43 -6.74
CA VAL A 62 1.66 11.81 -5.74
C VAL A 62 0.29 11.42 -6.25
N HIS A 63 -0.47 10.71 -5.42
CA HIS A 63 -1.79 10.20 -5.80
C HIS A 63 -2.68 9.99 -4.57
N HIS A 64 -3.97 9.76 -4.80
CA HIS A 64 -4.87 9.21 -3.80
C HIS A 64 -5.69 8.07 -4.41
N HIS A 65 -6.39 7.34 -3.58
CA HIS A 65 -7.16 6.15 -3.98
C HIS A 65 -8.67 6.35 -3.84
N GLY A 66 -9.15 7.59 -3.99
CA GLY A 66 -10.57 7.89 -3.86
C GLY A 66 -11.06 7.57 -2.46
N ASP A 67 -12.22 6.94 -2.39
CA ASP A 67 -12.87 6.59 -1.11
C ASP A 67 -12.33 5.30 -0.48
N LEU A 68 -11.29 4.69 -1.06
CA LEU A 68 -10.72 3.46 -0.52
C LEU A 68 -9.90 3.73 0.73
N GLU A 69 -9.99 2.79 1.66
CA GLU A 69 -9.04 2.67 2.75
C GLU A 69 -7.96 1.66 2.39
N SER A 70 -6.74 1.90 2.83
CA SER A 70 -5.61 0.99 2.58
C SER A 70 -4.83 0.75 3.86
N ILE A 71 -4.33 -0.48 3.99
CA ILE A 71 -3.40 -0.86 5.04
C ILE A 71 -2.15 -1.38 4.36
N ILE A 72 -0.99 -0.94 4.81
CA ILE A 72 0.30 -1.45 4.37
C ILE A 72 1.00 -2.06 5.58
N TYR A 73 1.43 -3.32 5.45
CA TYR A 73 2.23 -4.01 6.45
C TYR A 73 3.64 -4.19 5.91
N ILE A 74 4.65 -3.76 6.66
CA ILE A 74 6.05 -3.84 6.22
C ILE A 74 6.60 -5.21 6.59
N ILE A 75 7.01 -5.97 5.58
CA ILE A 75 7.67 -7.27 5.77
C ILE A 75 9.16 -7.05 6.00
N SER A 76 9.80 -6.28 5.13
CA SER A 76 11.23 -5.98 5.21
C SER A 76 11.54 -4.67 4.51
N GLY A 77 12.61 -4.03 4.91
CA GLY A 77 13.01 -2.73 4.41
C GLY A 77 12.46 -1.59 5.25
N LYS A 78 12.51 -0.40 4.70
CA LYS A 78 12.09 0.82 5.40
C LYS A 78 11.26 1.69 4.48
N ALA A 79 10.00 1.90 4.85
CA ALA A 79 9.07 2.73 4.10
C ALA A 79 9.10 4.16 4.63
N ARG A 80 8.95 5.11 3.70
CA ARG A 80 8.68 6.51 4.04
C ARG A 80 7.41 6.92 3.30
N MET A 81 6.50 7.56 4.00
CA MET A 81 5.26 8.08 3.42
C MET A 81 5.20 9.58 3.64
N ARG A 82 4.89 10.31 2.59
CA ARG A 82 4.63 11.75 2.68
C ARG A 82 3.21 12.00 2.24
N TRP A 83 2.52 12.89 2.91
CA TRP A 83 1.13 13.21 2.58
C TRP A 83 0.77 14.65 2.93
N GLY A 84 -0.42 15.02 2.48
CA GLY A 84 -0.96 16.36 2.66
C GLY A 84 -1.01 17.12 1.35
N GLU A 85 -1.63 18.28 1.37
CA GLU A 85 -1.83 19.09 0.16
C GLU A 85 -0.51 19.55 -0.48
N THR A 86 0.53 19.68 0.32
CA THR A 86 1.88 20.04 -0.14
C THR A 86 2.92 19.00 0.25
N LEU A 87 2.48 17.78 0.61
CA LEU A 87 3.33 16.70 1.12
C LEU A 87 4.13 17.12 2.36
N GLU A 88 3.52 17.93 3.21
CA GLU A 88 4.18 18.54 4.37
C GLU A 88 4.37 17.56 5.54
N PHE A 89 3.60 16.48 5.56
CA PHE A 89 3.71 15.47 6.63
C PHE A 89 4.53 14.29 6.17
N VAL A 90 5.22 13.65 7.10
CA VAL A 90 6.08 12.50 6.80
C VAL A 90 6.07 11.50 7.95
N CYS A 91 6.12 10.21 7.60
CA CYS A 91 6.37 9.14 8.57
C CYS A 91 7.27 8.08 7.96
N GLU A 92 7.89 7.27 8.83
CA GLU A 92 8.64 6.08 8.45
C GLU A 92 8.11 4.87 9.19
N ALA A 93 8.20 3.72 8.54
CA ALA A 93 7.78 2.45 9.10
C ALA A 93 8.77 1.36 8.71
N GLY A 94 9.04 0.45 9.62
CA GLY A 94 9.94 -0.68 9.42
C GLY A 94 9.23 -2.01 9.61
N PRO A 95 9.98 -3.12 9.57
CA PRO A 95 9.40 -4.46 9.65
C PRO A 95 8.49 -4.65 10.85
N GLY A 96 7.28 -5.16 10.62
CA GLY A 96 6.28 -5.36 11.64
C GLY A 96 5.32 -4.19 11.84
N ASP A 97 5.60 -3.03 11.24
CA ASP A 97 4.74 -1.86 11.39
C ASP A 97 3.59 -1.88 10.37
N PHE A 98 2.49 -1.24 10.74
CA PHE A 98 1.33 -1.05 9.87
C PHE A 98 1.15 0.44 9.58
N ILE A 99 0.84 0.74 8.32
CA ILE A 99 0.47 2.09 7.88
C ILE A 99 -0.99 2.06 7.45
N PHE A 100 -1.77 3.03 7.91
CA PHE A 100 -3.14 3.21 7.46
C PHE A 100 -3.23 4.46 6.57
N ILE A 101 -3.83 4.31 5.40
CA ILE A 101 -4.06 5.42 4.47
C ILE A 101 -5.56 5.67 4.38
N PRO A 102 -6.05 6.80 4.92
CA PRO A 102 -7.46 7.17 4.82
C PRO A 102 -7.90 7.49 3.39
N PRO A 103 -9.21 7.55 3.14
CA PRO A 103 -9.72 8.00 1.84
C PRO A 103 -9.25 9.40 1.47
N TYR A 104 -9.04 9.62 0.18
CA TYR A 104 -8.75 10.92 -0.45
C TYR A 104 -7.46 11.62 -0.01
N VAL A 105 -6.59 10.97 0.75
CA VAL A 105 -5.35 11.60 1.22
C VAL A 105 -4.32 11.60 0.10
N PRO A 106 -3.87 12.77 -0.37
CA PRO A 106 -2.74 12.86 -1.29
C PRO A 106 -1.49 12.32 -0.61
N HIS A 107 -0.83 11.35 -1.23
CA HIS A 107 0.36 10.74 -0.62
C HIS A 107 1.37 10.30 -1.66
N GLN A 108 2.58 10.07 -1.19
CA GLN A 108 3.69 9.54 -1.96
C GLN A 108 4.36 8.43 -1.15
N GLU A 109 4.56 7.28 -1.79
CA GLU A 109 5.23 6.14 -1.18
C GLU A 109 6.68 6.10 -1.62
N ILE A 110 7.58 5.97 -0.65
CA ILE A 110 9.03 6.09 -0.86
C ILE A 110 9.71 4.89 -0.19
N ASN A 111 10.65 4.27 -0.91
CA ASN A 111 11.60 3.39 -0.28
C ASN A 111 12.71 4.25 0.33
N ALA A 112 12.82 4.24 1.67
CA ALA A 112 13.78 5.07 2.37
C ALA A 112 15.23 4.55 2.27
N SER A 113 15.42 3.35 1.71
CA SER A 113 16.74 2.78 1.46
C SER A 113 17.16 3.01 0.02
N THR A 114 18.44 3.30 -0.19
CA THR A 114 19.02 3.48 -1.54
C THR A 114 19.55 2.16 -2.11
N ASP A 115 19.66 1.11 -1.31
CA ASP A 115 20.32 -0.13 -1.71
C ASP A 115 19.53 -1.40 -1.43
N GLU A 116 18.44 -1.34 -0.66
CA GLU A 116 17.62 -2.51 -0.35
C GLU A 116 16.19 -2.32 -0.82
N PRO A 117 15.54 -3.38 -1.35
CA PRO A 117 14.13 -3.29 -1.70
C PRO A 117 13.26 -3.24 -0.45
N LEU A 118 12.06 -2.67 -0.62
CA LEU A 118 11.03 -2.62 0.41
C LEU A 118 9.94 -3.62 0.04
N HIS A 119 9.63 -4.55 0.94
CA HIS A 119 8.59 -5.55 0.74
C HIS A 119 7.43 -5.30 1.69
N CYS A 120 6.23 -5.22 1.15
CA CYS A 120 5.02 -4.91 1.91
C CYS A 120 3.87 -5.83 1.51
N VAL A 121 2.91 -5.95 2.41
CA VAL A 121 1.56 -6.43 2.10
C VAL A 121 0.66 -5.20 2.02
N LEU A 122 -0.14 -5.14 0.97
CA LEU A 122 -1.14 -4.09 0.76
C LEU A 122 -2.53 -4.70 0.84
N VAL A 123 -3.41 -4.08 1.64
CA VAL A 123 -4.82 -4.45 1.72
C VAL A 123 -5.66 -3.21 1.40
N ARG A 124 -6.64 -3.36 0.52
CA ARG A 124 -7.56 -2.29 0.15
C ARG A 124 -9.00 -2.72 0.38
N SER A 125 -9.86 -1.74 0.64
CA SER A 125 -11.27 -1.96 0.97
C SER A 125 -12.16 -2.23 -0.24
N ASN A 126 -11.62 -2.22 -1.46
CA ASN A 126 -12.39 -2.48 -2.68
C ASN A 126 -11.51 -3.21 -3.70
N GLN A 127 -12.17 -3.92 -4.62
CA GLN A 127 -11.55 -4.62 -5.72
C GLN A 127 -11.03 -3.69 -6.82
N GLU A 128 -11.77 -2.63 -7.09
CA GLU A 128 -11.45 -1.73 -8.19
C GLU A 128 -10.22 -0.91 -7.86
N PRO A 129 -9.20 -0.92 -8.72
CA PRO A 129 -8.05 -0.07 -8.51
C PRO A 129 -8.43 1.38 -8.79
N VAL A 130 -8.37 2.21 -7.78
CA VAL A 130 -8.59 3.64 -7.91
C VAL A 130 -7.28 4.34 -7.67
N VAL A 131 -6.76 5.02 -8.69
CA VAL A 131 -5.56 5.84 -8.58
C VAL A 131 -5.84 7.17 -9.26
N VAL A 132 -5.85 8.23 -8.48
CA VAL A 132 -6.02 9.60 -8.98
C VAL A 132 -4.68 10.29 -8.83
N ASN A 133 -3.98 10.46 -9.95
CA ASN A 133 -2.69 11.13 -9.97
C ASN A 133 -2.87 12.64 -9.80
N LEU A 134 -2.04 13.23 -8.96
CA LEU A 134 -2.13 14.63 -8.58
C LEU A 134 -0.88 15.37 -9.03
N ASP A 135 -1.07 16.58 -9.50
CA ASP A 135 0.03 17.47 -9.90
C ASP A 135 0.48 18.30 -8.70
N ILE A 136 1.07 17.64 -7.72
CA ILE A 136 1.62 18.28 -6.54
C ILE A 136 3.14 18.21 -6.65
N PRO A 137 3.84 19.38 -6.61
CA PRO A 137 5.30 19.38 -6.66
C PRO A 137 5.89 18.58 -5.49
N VAL A 138 6.84 17.70 -5.81
CA VAL A 138 7.54 16.92 -4.81
C VAL A 138 8.64 17.78 -4.20
N VAL A 139 8.59 17.94 -2.88
CA VAL A 139 9.65 18.63 -2.14
C VAL A 139 10.77 17.62 -1.90
N GLU A 140 11.94 17.87 -2.48
CA GLU A 140 13.09 16.97 -2.37
C GLU A 140 13.75 17.04 -0.98
N ASP A 141 13.74 18.22 -0.38
CA ASP A 141 14.38 18.45 0.92
C ASP A 141 13.41 18.10 2.06
N PRO A 142 13.74 17.12 2.91
CA PRO A 142 12.91 16.80 4.05
C PRO A 142 12.99 17.82 5.19
N GLU A 143 13.89 18.79 5.14
CA GLU A 143 13.95 19.84 6.16
C GLU A 143 12.67 20.67 6.13
N GLY A 144 12.08 20.89 7.29
CA GLY A 144 10.82 21.62 7.39
C GLY A 144 9.59 20.74 7.25
N LEU A 145 9.75 19.44 7.00
CA LEU A 145 8.64 18.51 7.03
C LEU A 145 8.22 18.18 8.45
N TYR A 146 6.96 17.90 8.61
CA TYR A 146 6.40 17.58 9.91
C TYR A 146 6.39 16.05 10.11
N TRP A 147 7.26 15.54 11.00
CA TRP A 147 7.35 14.12 11.33
C TRP A 147 6.30 13.73 12.35
N VAL A 148 5.48 12.72 12.04
CA VAL A 148 4.37 12.30 12.90
C VAL A 148 4.46 10.85 13.36
N ASP A 149 5.53 10.13 13.01
CA ASP A 149 5.68 8.76 13.45
C ASP A 149 6.28 8.67 14.86
N PRO A 150 6.12 7.51 15.53
CA PRO A 150 6.65 7.34 16.89
C PRO A 150 8.18 7.22 16.95
N ILE A 151 8.86 7.04 15.80
CA ILE A 151 10.31 6.88 15.73
C ILE A 151 10.99 8.25 15.75
N HIS A 152 10.40 9.24 15.08
CA HIS A 152 10.93 10.58 14.96
C HIS A 152 10.19 11.52 15.90
N ALA A 153 10.83 11.90 16.98
CA ALA A 153 10.23 12.86 17.90
C ALA A 153 10.13 14.21 17.21
N ASN A 154 8.91 14.70 17.06
CA ASN A 154 8.69 16.06 16.64
C ASN A 154 8.64 16.94 17.91
N PRO A 155 9.56 17.88 18.09
CA PRO A 155 9.58 18.67 19.31
C PRO A 155 8.35 19.57 19.51
N GLU A 156 7.58 19.76 18.45
CA GLU A 156 6.32 20.52 18.49
C GLU A 156 5.09 19.65 18.77
N ALA A 157 5.26 18.35 18.82
CA ALA A 157 4.16 17.41 19.00
C ALA A 157 3.73 17.27 20.46
#